data_7b47ab501e555db50c6ef7f4119e406f
#
_entry.id   7b47ab501e555db50c6ef7f4119e406f
#
_cell.length_a   1.000
_cell.length_b   1.000
_cell.length_c   1.000
_cell.angle_alpha   90.00
_cell.angle_beta   90.00
_cell.angle_gamma   90.00
#
_symmetry.space_group_name_H-M   'P 1'
#
loop_
_entity.id
_entity.type
_entity.pdbx_description
1 polymer ?
#
loop_
_entity_poly.entity_id
_entity_poly.type
_entity_poly.pdbx_seq_one_letter_code
_entity_poly.pdbx_strand_id
1 'polypeptide(L)'
;MSLKNLPITPLLSVQLDEQQEALFANNELLANLLGETIFNYAGLHIYQTTENLTAASKNYYKTLKHVARENLSLFCSDLTDSEILRVIRSFSIAAALANIAEDVYQTHQQRRVRISNKLQIGTLEKSLQNLKTKGISQEKILEAMEKVSVVPVLT
;
A
#
# COMPACT_ATOMS: atom_id res chain seq x y z
N MET A 1 26.62 -7.51 -12.20
CA MET A 1 26.68 -7.10 -10.79
C MET A 1 25.36 -7.51 -10.16
N SER A 2 25.35 -8.40 -9.17
CA SER A 2 24.10 -8.94 -8.60
C SER A 2 23.56 -8.00 -7.54
N LEU A 3 22.26 -7.64 -7.62
CA LEU A 3 21.56 -6.76 -6.69
C LEU A 3 21.37 -7.35 -5.27
N LYS A 4 21.88 -8.54 -5.01
CA LYS A 4 21.66 -9.30 -3.75
C LYS A 4 22.12 -8.58 -2.46
N ASN A 5 22.81 -7.45 -2.55
CA ASN A 5 23.38 -6.74 -1.39
C ASN A 5 22.99 -5.27 -1.28
N LEU A 6 21.97 -4.79 -1.99
CA LEU A 6 21.46 -3.44 -1.77
C LEU A 6 20.49 -3.45 -0.58
N PRO A 7 20.72 -2.64 0.46
CA PRO A 7 19.83 -2.59 1.62
C PRO A 7 18.52 -1.91 1.22
N ILE A 8 17.48 -2.69 1.04
CA ILE A 8 16.12 -2.17 0.94
C ILE A 8 15.70 -1.82 2.37
N THR A 9 15.56 -0.54 2.64
CA THR A 9 15.13 -0.07 3.97
C THR A 9 13.63 -0.36 4.13
N PRO A 10 13.22 -1.22 5.06
CA PRO A 10 11.80 -1.52 5.28
C PRO A 10 11.03 -0.26 5.65
N LEU A 11 9.84 -0.10 5.11
CA LEU A 11 9.02 1.12 5.20
C LEU A 11 8.53 1.45 6.59
N LEU A 12 8.47 0.48 7.51
CA LEU A 12 8.03 0.68 8.92
C LEU A 12 8.52 -0.48 9.78
N SER A 13 9.27 -0.19 10.84
CA SER A 13 9.45 -1.09 11.98
C SER A 13 8.22 -0.98 12.90
N VAL A 14 7.11 -1.56 12.49
CA VAL A 14 5.94 -1.79 13.34
C VAL A 14 6.02 -3.24 13.79
N GLN A 15 5.71 -3.54 15.05
CA GLN A 15 5.45 -4.91 15.47
C GLN A 15 4.21 -5.39 14.70
N LEU A 16 4.46 -6.18 13.67
CA LEU A 16 3.43 -6.76 12.81
C LEU A 16 2.89 -8.01 13.52
N ASP A 17 1.59 -8.24 13.46
CA ASP A 17 1.05 -9.55 13.77
C ASP A 17 1.39 -10.53 12.63
N GLU A 18 1.27 -11.84 12.86
CA GLU A 18 1.57 -12.87 11.84
C GLU A 18 0.82 -12.66 10.52
N GLN A 19 -0.29 -11.93 10.56
CA GLN A 19 -1.11 -11.67 9.39
C GLN A 19 -0.56 -10.50 8.57
N GLN A 20 0.00 -9.51 9.24
CA GLN A 20 0.65 -8.38 8.59
C GLN A 20 2.01 -8.78 8.00
N GLU A 21 2.69 -9.78 8.58
CA GLU A 21 3.95 -10.30 8.03
C GLU A 21 3.80 -10.83 6.60
N ALA A 22 2.71 -11.53 6.28
CA ALA A 22 2.47 -12.04 4.94
C ALA A 22 2.27 -10.92 3.91
N LEU A 23 1.54 -9.85 4.27
CA LEU A 23 1.39 -8.67 3.41
C LEU A 23 2.72 -7.95 3.21
N PHE A 24 3.49 -7.82 4.30
CA PHE A 24 4.81 -7.20 4.25
C PHE A 24 5.76 -7.97 3.34
N ALA A 25 5.83 -9.31 3.47
CA ALA A 25 6.66 -10.17 2.63
C ALA A 25 6.28 -10.08 1.14
N ASN A 26 4.98 -10.04 0.82
CA ASN A 26 4.52 -9.85 -0.55
C ASN A 26 4.93 -8.49 -1.12
N ASN A 27 4.76 -7.42 -0.35
CA ASN A 27 5.18 -6.09 -0.75
C ASN A 27 6.70 -6.00 -0.97
N GLU A 28 7.49 -6.62 -0.10
CA GLU A 28 8.94 -6.67 -0.22
C GLU A 28 9.37 -7.43 -1.49
N LEU A 29 8.77 -8.58 -1.76
CA LEU A 29 9.01 -9.35 -2.98
C LEU A 29 8.71 -8.52 -4.23
N LEU A 30 7.54 -7.88 -4.29
CA LEU A 30 7.14 -7.07 -5.44
C LEU A 30 8.01 -5.82 -5.61
N ALA A 31 8.42 -5.19 -4.52
CA ALA A 31 9.35 -4.05 -4.54
C ALA A 31 10.73 -4.47 -5.08
N ASN A 32 11.24 -5.64 -4.69
CA ASN A 32 12.50 -6.19 -5.19
C ASN A 32 12.44 -6.47 -6.68
N LEU A 33 11.38 -7.14 -7.16
CA LEU A 33 11.18 -7.44 -8.58
C LEU A 33 11.03 -6.15 -9.41
N LEU A 34 10.34 -5.14 -8.89
CA LEU A 34 10.24 -3.83 -9.54
C LEU A 34 11.61 -3.15 -9.61
N GLY A 35 12.38 -3.17 -8.52
CA GLY A 35 13.73 -2.61 -8.49
C GLY A 35 14.64 -3.26 -9.52
N GLU A 36 14.65 -4.59 -9.63
CA GLU A 36 15.38 -5.32 -10.67
C GLU A 36 14.91 -4.96 -12.09
N THR A 37 13.61 -4.79 -12.27
CA THR A 37 13.02 -4.39 -13.54
C THR A 37 13.47 -2.97 -13.94
N ILE A 38 13.39 -2.01 -13.02
CA ILE A 38 13.86 -0.63 -13.26
C ILE A 38 15.34 -0.63 -13.61
N PHE A 39 16.16 -1.36 -12.86
CA PHE A 39 17.60 -1.48 -13.12
C PHE A 39 17.89 -2.03 -14.52
N ASN A 40 17.22 -3.09 -14.90
CA ASN A 40 17.48 -3.78 -16.18
C ASN A 40 16.99 -2.97 -17.40
N TYR A 41 15.87 -2.27 -17.30
CA TYR A 41 15.24 -1.58 -18.44
C TYR A 41 15.47 -0.08 -18.48
N ALA A 42 15.61 0.58 -17.33
CA ALA A 42 15.83 2.02 -17.25
C ALA A 42 17.27 2.40 -16.86
N GLY A 43 18.04 1.44 -16.39
CA GLY A 43 19.44 1.60 -16.01
C GLY A 43 19.65 2.02 -14.56
N LEU A 44 20.93 1.96 -14.14
CA LEU A 44 21.35 2.23 -12.76
C LEU A 44 20.97 3.64 -12.29
N HIS A 45 21.09 4.64 -13.15
CA HIS A 45 20.81 6.03 -12.79
C HIS A 45 19.35 6.23 -12.37
N ILE A 46 18.38 5.73 -13.15
CA ILE A 46 16.95 5.83 -12.83
C ILE A 46 16.61 5.01 -11.58
N TYR A 47 17.20 3.83 -11.43
CA TYR A 47 17.04 3.01 -10.23
C TYR A 47 17.48 3.79 -8.98
N GLN A 48 18.71 4.31 -8.97
CA GLN A 48 19.25 5.09 -7.83
C GLN A 48 18.43 6.36 -7.55
N THR A 49 18.00 7.06 -8.58
CA THR A 49 17.15 8.25 -8.45
C THR A 49 15.82 7.90 -7.79
N THR A 50 15.18 6.81 -8.21
CA THR A 50 13.91 6.34 -7.62
C THR A 50 14.09 5.96 -6.14
N GLU A 51 15.16 5.27 -5.79
CA GLU A 51 15.50 4.93 -4.40
C GLU A 51 15.77 6.18 -3.55
N ASN A 52 16.55 7.13 -4.05
CA ASN A 52 16.87 8.37 -3.36
C ASN A 52 15.62 9.22 -3.11
N LEU A 53 14.74 9.35 -4.10
CA LEU A 53 13.47 10.06 -3.97
C LEU A 53 12.54 9.35 -2.97
N THR A 54 12.51 8.03 -2.97
CA THR A 54 11.76 7.24 -1.98
C THR A 54 12.26 7.52 -0.57
N ALA A 55 13.57 7.47 -0.33
CA ALA A 55 14.17 7.73 0.97
C ALA A 55 13.94 9.18 1.43
N ALA A 56 14.11 10.16 0.53
CA ALA A 56 13.88 11.57 0.81
C ALA A 56 12.41 11.87 1.13
N SER A 57 11.46 11.26 0.39
CA SER A 57 10.03 11.39 0.67
C SER A 57 9.66 10.83 2.05
N LYS A 58 10.17 9.65 2.40
CA LYS A 58 9.98 9.06 3.74
C LYS A 58 10.51 9.97 4.84
N ASN A 59 11.68 10.55 4.65
CA ASN A 59 12.26 11.48 5.61
C ASN A 59 11.42 12.76 5.74
N TYR A 60 10.93 13.30 4.63
CA TYR A 60 10.03 14.45 4.65
C TYR A 60 8.76 14.17 5.45
N TYR A 61 8.06 13.06 5.18
CA TYR A 61 6.84 12.71 5.90
C TYR A 61 7.06 12.42 7.39
N LYS A 62 8.23 11.88 7.76
CA LYS A 62 8.56 11.67 9.18
C LYS A 62 8.87 12.96 9.93
N THR A 63 9.53 13.91 9.28
CA THR A 63 10.05 15.10 9.95
C THR A 63 9.22 16.34 9.71
N LEU A 64 8.51 16.43 8.57
CA LEU A 64 7.77 17.58 8.05
C LEU A 64 8.62 18.88 8.01
N LYS A 65 9.96 18.74 7.93
CA LYS A 65 10.88 19.86 7.92
C LYS A 65 11.02 20.44 6.52
N HIS A 66 11.12 21.77 6.44
CA HIS A 66 11.30 22.51 5.19
C HIS A 66 12.56 22.06 4.41
N VAL A 67 13.66 21.83 5.11
CA VAL A 67 14.92 21.32 4.52
C VAL A 67 14.74 19.97 3.81
N ALA A 68 13.91 19.07 4.36
CA ALA A 68 13.63 17.79 3.72
C ALA A 68 12.81 17.96 2.42
N ARG A 69 11.96 19.00 2.32
CA ARG A 69 11.25 19.36 1.09
C ARG A 69 12.18 19.95 0.04
N GLU A 70 13.12 20.79 0.46
CA GLU A 70 14.15 21.36 -0.45
C GLU A 70 15.03 20.27 -1.05
N ASN A 71 15.45 19.28 -0.24
CA ASN A 71 16.20 18.13 -0.74
C ASN A 71 15.42 17.33 -1.79
N LEU A 72 14.12 17.14 -1.62
CA LEU A 72 13.27 16.50 -2.64
C LEU A 72 13.25 17.30 -3.94
N SER A 73 13.15 18.63 -3.86
CA SER A 73 13.18 19.51 -5.03
C SER A 73 14.51 19.42 -5.78
N LEU A 74 15.62 19.38 -5.04
CA LEU A 74 16.96 19.26 -5.63
C LEU A 74 17.14 17.95 -6.40
N PHE A 75 16.64 16.83 -5.90
CA PHE A 75 16.70 15.56 -6.63
C PHE A 75 15.92 15.55 -7.94
N CYS A 76 14.93 16.44 -8.09
CA CYS A 76 14.13 16.53 -9.31
C CYS A 76 14.68 17.56 -10.31
N SER A 77 15.47 18.56 -9.86
CA SER A 77 15.92 19.68 -10.69
C SER A 77 16.89 19.28 -11.80
N ASP A 78 17.68 18.24 -11.58
CA ASP A 78 18.72 17.78 -12.49
C ASP A 78 18.26 16.69 -13.47
N LEU A 79 16.98 16.29 -13.40
CA LEU A 79 16.41 15.26 -14.26
C LEU A 79 15.90 15.85 -15.57
N THR A 80 16.17 15.17 -16.66
CA THR A 80 15.53 15.43 -17.95
C THR A 80 14.06 14.99 -17.95
N ASP A 81 13.24 15.53 -18.83
CA ASP A 81 11.81 15.15 -18.96
C ASP A 81 11.64 13.64 -19.17
N SER A 82 12.52 13.02 -19.94
CA SER A 82 12.53 11.56 -20.16
C SER A 82 12.78 10.77 -18.87
N GLU A 83 13.69 11.24 -18.02
CA GLU A 83 14.01 10.63 -16.73
C GLU A 83 12.89 10.83 -15.73
N ILE A 84 12.30 12.03 -15.69
CA ILE A 84 11.11 12.32 -14.87
C ILE A 84 9.98 11.36 -15.20
N LEU A 85 9.66 11.14 -16.49
CA LEU A 85 8.62 10.21 -16.92
C LEU A 85 8.90 8.77 -16.48
N ARG A 86 10.16 8.33 -16.53
CA ARG A 86 10.57 6.99 -16.07
C ARG A 86 10.40 6.84 -14.56
N VAL A 87 10.79 7.86 -13.79
CA VAL A 87 10.64 7.89 -12.33
C VAL A 87 9.17 7.89 -11.94
N ILE A 88 8.32 8.74 -12.55
CA ILE A 88 6.88 8.77 -12.29
C ILE A 88 6.24 7.42 -12.60
N ARG A 89 6.61 6.80 -13.72
CA ARG A 89 6.12 5.46 -14.09
C ARG A 89 6.52 4.40 -13.06
N SER A 90 7.74 4.47 -12.53
CA SER A 90 8.21 3.56 -11.49
C SER A 90 7.35 3.67 -10.23
N PHE A 91 7.04 4.89 -9.78
CA PHE A 91 6.15 5.12 -8.63
C PHE A 91 4.71 4.67 -8.90
N SER A 92 4.20 4.91 -10.10
CA SER A 92 2.86 4.46 -10.48
C SER A 92 2.72 2.94 -10.47
N ILE A 93 3.76 2.23 -10.97
CA ILE A 93 3.79 0.76 -10.93
C ILE A 93 3.93 0.28 -9.48
N ALA A 94 4.78 0.91 -8.66
CA ALA A 94 4.92 0.55 -7.25
C ALA A 94 3.58 0.66 -6.50
N ALA A 95 2.83 1.75 -6.72
CA ALA A 95 1.51 1.93 -6.12
C ALA A 95 0.51 0.86 -6.59
N ALA A 96 0.49 0.52 -7.89
CA ALA A 96 -0.36 -0.53 -8.42
C ALA A 96 -0.01 -1.91 -7.82
N LEU A 97 1.28 -2.23 -7.70
CA LEU A 97 1.73 -3.48 -7.09
C LEU A 97 1.36 -3.57 -5.61
N ALA A 98 1.47 -2.48 -4.86
CA ALA A 98 1.04 -2.42 -3.46
C ALA A 98 -0.46 -2.67 -3.31
N ASN A 99 -1.29 -2.08 -4.18
CA ASN A 99 -2.74 -2.35 -4.20
C ASN A 99 -3.04 -3.81 -4.51
N ILE A 100 -2.35 -4.41 -5.48
CA ILE A 100 -2.51 -5.84 -5.81
C ILE A 100 -2.13 -6.72 -4.62
N ALA A 101 -1.03 -6.41 -3.93
CA ALA A 101 -0.61 -7.16 -2.74
C ALA A 101 -1.66 -7.09 -1.63
N GLU A 102 -2.26 -5.92 -1.43
CA GLU A 102 -3.34 -5.72 -0.46
C GLU A 102 -4.59 -6.50 -0.84
N ASP A 103 -5.03 -6.46 -2.10
CA ASP A 103 -6.20 -7.20 -2.59
C ASP A 103 -6.02 -8.72 -2.42
N VAL A 104 -4.85 -9.23 -2.76
CA VAL A 104 -4.52 -10.65 -2.55
C VAL A 104 -4.58 -11.00 -1.06
N TYR A 105 -3.99 -10.17 -0.21
CA TYR A 105 -4.02 -10.35 1.24
C TYR A 105 -5.46 -10.36 1.77
N GLN A 106 -6.28 -9.38 1.41
CA GLN A 106 -7.68 -9.29 1.82
C GLN A 106 -8.49 -10.52 1.36
N THR A 107 -8.27 -10.98 0.14
CA THR A 107 -8.91 -12.18 -0.40
C THR A 107 -8.54 -13.43 0.42
N HIS A 108 -7.28 -13.59 0.78
CA HIS A 108 -6.83 -14.69 1.64
C HIS A 108 -7.43 -14.61 3.04
N GLN A 109 -7.51 -13.42 3.64
CA GLN A 109 -8.14 -13.21 4.94
C GLN A 109 -9.62 -13.56 4.91
N GLN A 110 -10.36 -13.12 3.90
CA GLN A 110 -11.78 -13.47 3.75
C GLN A 110 -12.00 -14.99 3.63
N ARG A 111 -11.16 -15.69 2.88
CA ARG A 111 -11.21 -17.16 2.77
C ARG A 111 -10.96 -17.82 4.13
N ARG A 112 -9.95 -17.39 4.88
CA ARG A 112 -9.64 -17.92 6.23
C ARG A 112 -10.80 -17.72 7.20
N VAL A 113 -11.41 -16.53 7.18
CA VAL A 113 -12.56 -16.22 8.03
C VAL A 113 -13.76 -17.11 7.69
N ARG A 114 -14.06 -17.29 6.40
CA ARG A 114 -15.15 -18.21 5.97
C ARG A 114 -14.93 -19.64 6.45
N ILE A 115 -13.70 -20.15 6.42
CA ILE A 115 -13.35 -21.49 6.90
C ILE A 115 -13.44 -21.57 8.42
N SER A 116 -13.05 -20.53 9.15
CA SER A 116 -13.04 -20.51 10.62
C SER A 116 -14.40 -20.20 11.27
N ASN A 117 -15.42 -19.91 10.48
CA ASN A 117 -16.76 -19.51 10.95
C ASN A 117 -16.76 -18.31 11.93
N LYS A 118 -15.69 -17.50 11.93
CA LYS A 118 -15.58 -16.28 12.74
C LYS A 118 -16.09 -15.07 11.96
N LEU A 119 -16.93 -14.28 12.59
CA LEU A 119 -17.44 -13.04 12.00
C LEU A 119 -16.35 -11.98 11.96
N GLN A 120 -16.01 -11.50 10.77
CA GLN A 120 -14.97 -10.50 10.56
C GLN A 120 -15.48 -9.09 10.80
N ILE A 121 -14.65 -8.25 11.43
CA ILE A 121 -14.91 -6.81 11.55
C ILE A 121 -14.97 -6.20 10.13
N GLY A 122 -15.98 -5.35 9.87
CA GLY A 122 -16.19 -4.73 8.56
C GLY A 122 -17.12 -5.51 7.62
N THR A 123 -17.57 -6.71 8.00
CA THR A 123 -18.63 -7.42 7.26
C THR A 123 -20.03 -6.98 7.70
N LEU A 124 -21.00 -7.12 6.78
CA LEU A 124 -22.40 -6.82 7.06
C LEU A 124 -22.92 -7.68 8.23
N GLU A 125 -22.59 -8.98 8.25
CA GLU A 125 -22.99 -9.89 9.31
C GLU A 125 -22.50 -9.44 10.69
N LYS A 126 -21.23 -9.01 10.79
CA LYS A 126 -20.67 -8.52 12.05
C LYS A 126 -21.30 -7.19 12.45
N SER A 127 -21.58 -6.33 11.51
CA SER A 127 -22.27 -5.05 11.75
C SER A 127 -23.68 -5.28 12.27
N LEU A 128 -24.45 -6.17 11.65
CA LEU A 128 -25.79 -6.56 12.09
C LEU A 128 -25.77 -7.20 13.48
N GLN A 129 -24.80 -8.07 13.77
CA GLN A 129 -24.63 -8.64 15.09
C GLN A 129 -24.36 -7.57 16.15
N ASN A 130 -23.47 -6.60 15.84
CA ASN A 130 -23.17 -5.49 16.74
C ASN A 130 -24.39 -4.59 16.99
N LEU A 131 -25.22 -4.36 15.97
CA LEU A 131 -26.47 -3.61 16.12
C LEU A 131 -27.47 -4.34 17.03
N LYS A 132 -27.61 -5.64 16.85
CA LYS A 132 -28.45 -6.50 17.72
C LYS A 132 -27.95 -6.47 19.17
N THR A 133 -26.65 -6.61 19.42
CA THR A 133 -26.09 -6.56 20.79
C THR A 133 -26.26 -5.20 21.45
N LYS A 134 -26.38 -4.11 20.67
CA LYS A 134 -26.71 -2.77 21.15
C LYS A 134 -28.21 -2.53 21.37
N GLY A 135 -29.04 -3.56 21.18
CA GLY A 135 -30.49 -3.48 21.42
C GLY A 135 -31.25 -2.69 20.34
N ILE A 136 -30.66 -2.49 19.14
CA ILE A 136 -31.36 -1.83 18.04
C ILE A 136 -32.36 -2.82 17.42
N SER A 137 -33.63 -2.39 17.30
CA SER A 137 -34.69 -3.24 16.76
C SER A 137 -34.48 -3.52 15.26
N GLN A 138 -35.02 -4.67 14.82
CA GLN A 138 -34.95 -5.08 13.43
C GLN A 138 -35.61 -4.06 12.48
N GLU A 139 -36.72 -3.46 12.89
CA GLU A 139 -37.45 -2.47 12.11
C GLU A 139 -36.59 -1.23 11.86
N LYS A 140 -35.87 -0.74 12.88
CA LYS A 140 -34.94 0.41 12.72
C LYS A 140 -33.78 0.07 11.80
N ILE A 141 -33.32 -1.16 11.80
CA ILE A 141 -32.24 -1.60 10.88
C ILE A 141 -32.77 -1.61 9.45
N LEU A 142 -33.98 -2.16 9.22
CA LEU A 142 -34.59 -2.19 7.89
C LEU A 142 -34.87 -0.78 7.37
N GLU A 143 -35.45 0.11 8.19
CA GLU A 143 -35.69 1.51 7.81
C GLU A 143 -34.39 2.24 7.44
N ALA A 144 -33.28 1.96 8.13
CA ALA A 144 -31.97 2.53 7.77
C ALA A 144 -31.44 1.96 6.45
N MET A 145 -31.62 0.67 6.20
CA MET A 145 -31.17 0.02 4.97
C MET A 145 -31.96 0.49 3.72
N GLU A 146 -33.24 0.81 3.87
CA GLU A 146 -34.04 1.40 2.80
C GLU A 146 -33.52 2.78 2.35
N LYS A 147 -32.82 3.49 3.21
CA LYS A 147 -32.23 4.81 2.94
C LYS A 147 -30.79 4.72 2.41
N VAL A 148 -30.19 3.53 2.35
CA VAL A 148 -28.83 3.32 1.84
C VAL A 148 -28.83 3.22 0.34
N SER A 149 -28.03 4.06 -0.33
CA SER A 149 -27.73 3.91 -1.75
C SER A 149 -26.30 3.40 -1.92
N VAL A 150 -26.14 2.41 -2.79
CA VAL A 150 -24.82 1.88 -3.16
C VAL A 150 -24.32 2.64 -4.37
N VAL A 151 -23.21 3.35 -4.22
CA VAL A 151 -22.54 4.05 -5.31
C VAL A 151 -21.27 3.28 -5.66
N PRO A 152 -21.10 2.80 -6.90
CA PRO A 152 -19.86 2.18 -7.33
C PRO A 152 -18.77 3.25 -7.40
N VAL A 153 -17.67 3.03 -6.68
CA VAL A 153 -16.46 3.85 -6.79
C VAL A 153 -15.49 3.10 -7.69
N LEU A 154 -15.21 3.65 -8.86
CA LEU A 154 -14.14 3.17 -9.71
C LEU A 154 -12.83 3.77 -9.19
N THR A 155 -11.96 2.93 -8.65
CA THR A 155 -10.60 3.28 -8.19
C THR A 155 -9.58 2.80 -9.21
#